data_1fcd3f72835e96300071b51ad93ef639
#
_entry.id   1fcd3f72835e96300071b51ad93ef639
#
_cell.length_a   1.000
_cell.length_b   1.000
_cell.length_c   1.000
_cell.angle_alpha   90.00
_cell.angle_beta   90.00
_cell.angle_gamma   90.00
#
_symmetry.space_group_name_H-M   'P 1'
#
loop_
_entity.id
_entity.type
_entity.pdbx_description
1 polymer ?
#
loop_
_entity_poly.entity_id
_entity_poly.type
_entity_poly.pdbx_seq_one_letter_code
_entity_poly.pdbx_strand_id
1 'polypeptide(L)'
;MSDSTVTTLTALPASAAIDEAIEAVEAAGAVIIEDFIDPGTLAGLWEDLRADLERTADGDGRLVGEKTRILPGLVRRSAHSVTVLRQPHFLGAARHYLQRPVRAWLGEQRIEFVPTIQLGISRAIQIQPGVPVQGLHRDDTAHLRTHPGPESRVQVMIAASEFTARNGATRVIPGSHRWDDERGPREGEAVPAEMRAGSALLWLGSTYHGAGANNSDGPRTGLSYALDLGNLRQEENQYLSIPLDVVRGYPEDVQRLLGYEPCPPMCGLYELDDPMLLLRGKA
;
A
#
# COMPACT_ATOMS: atom_id res chain seq x y z
N MET A 1 -6.19 7.74 31.92
CA MET A 1 -5.30 6.67 31.49
C MET A 1 -4.16 7.36 30.79
N SER A 2 -2.90 7.20 31.25
CA SER A 2 -1.75 7.89 30.68
C SER A 2 -1.54 7.40 29.25
N ASP A 3 -1.76 8.31 28.31
CA ASP A 3 -1.41 8.13 26.90
C ASP A 3 0.14 8.03 26.86
N SER A 4 0.65 6.81 26.90
CA SER A 4 2.08 6.61 26.66
C SER A 4 2.31 6.92 25.19
N THR A 5 2.85 8.09 24.91
CA THR A 5 3.24 8.51 23.56
C THR A 5 4.21 7.46 23.01
N VAL A 6 3.76 6.68 22.02
CA VAL A 6 4.62 5.74 21.30
C VAL A 6 5.64 6.60 20.53
N THR A 7 6.90 6.52 20.92
CA THR A 7 7.98 7.33 20.33
C THR A 7 8.68 6.64 19.16
N THR A 8 8.43 5.33 18.97
CA THR A 8 9.03 4.53 17.91
C THR A 8 8.01 3.50 17.41
N LEU A 9 8.11 3.11 16.15
CA LEU A 9 7.34 2.01 15.57
C LEU A 9 7.98 0.66 15.93
N THR A 10 7.15 -0.36 16.10
CA THR A 10 7.63 -1.74 16.22
C THR A 10 8.30 -2.17 14.94
N ALA A 11 9.48 -2.78 15.05
CA ALA A 11 10.17 -3.44 13.94
C ALA A 11 10.20 -4.95 14.20
N LEU A 12 9.81 -5.75 13.21
CA LEU A 12 9.76 -7.20 13.26
C LEU A 12 10.59 -7.78 12.12
N PRO A 13 11.29 -8.91 12.32
CA PRO A 13 11.96 -9.59 11.22
C PRO A 13 10.95 -10.20 10.23
N ALA A 14 11.35 -10.43 8.99
CA ALA A 14 10.50 -11.09 7.98
C ALA A 14 10.06 -12.51 8.39
N SER A 15 10.73 -13.12 9.36
CA SER A 15 10.39 -14.45 9.92
C SER A 15 9.34 -14.39 11.04
N ALA A 16 8.94 -13.20 11.50
CA ALA A 16 7.90 -13.05 12.51
C ALA A 16 6.57 -13.64 12.04
N ALA A 17 5.77 -14.13 12.96
CA ALA A 17 4.42 -14.60 12.63
C ALA A 17 3.55 -13.42 12.18
N ILE A 18 2.58 -13.70 11.29
CA ILE A 18 1.65 -12.67 10.82
C ILE A 18 0.83 -12.07 11.98
N ASP A 19 0.51 -12.86 12.99
CA ASP A 19 -0.24 -12.39 14.16
C ASP A 19 0.54 -11.33 14.95
N GLU A 20 1.87 -11.46 15.07
CA GLU A 20 2.73 -10.43 15.70
C GLU A 20 2.69 -9.10 14.91
N ALA A 21 2.68 -9.19 13.59
CA ALA A 21 2.55 -8.00 12.75
C ALA A 21 1.15 -7.36 12.89
N ILE A 22 0.09 -8.17 12.96
CA ILE A 22 -1.28 -7.70 13.20
C ILE A 22 -1.38 -7.01 14.57
N GLU A 23 -0.84 -7.60 15.64
CA GLU A 23 -0.82 -6.99 16.97
C GLU A 23 -0.10 -5.62 16.97
N ALA A 24 1.04 -5.52 16.28
CA ALA A 24 1.75 -4.25 16.15
C ALA A 24 0.94 -3.20 15.38
N VAL A 25 0.26 -3.60 14.31
CA VAL A 25 -0.62 -2.71 13.52
C VAL A 25 -1.86 -2.32 14.33
N GLU A 26 -2.50 -3.22 15.06
CA GLU A 26 -3.61 -2.89 15.97
C GLU A 26 -3.18 -1.87 17.04
N ALA A 27 -1.95 -1.97 17.53
CA ALA A 27 -1.42 -1.03 18.55
C ALA A 27 -1.13 0.37 17.97
N ALA A 28 -0.47 0.44 16.81
CA ALA A 28 0.10 1.68 16.28
C ALA A 28 -0.47 2.14 14.92
N GLY A 29 -1.25 1.31 14.23
CA GLY A 29 -1.70 1.56 12.86
C GLY A 29 -0.62 1.27 11.80
N ALA A 30 0.59 0.89 12.23
CA ALA A 30 1.72 0.60 11.36
C ALA A 30 2.76 -0.30 12.05
N VAL A 31 3.57 -0.99 11.23
CA VAL A 31 4.69 -1.82 11.66
C VAL A 31 5.80 -1.78 10.60
N ILE A 32 7.06 -1.87 11.02
CA ILE A 32 8.19 -2.09 10.11
C ILE A 32 8.46 -3.58 10.04
N ILE A 33 8.55 -4.14 8.82
CA ILE A 33 9.01 -5.51 8.60
C ILE A 33 10.41 -5.44 8.00
N GLU A 34 11.40 -5.87 8.77
CA GLU A 34 12.79 -5.92 8.32
C GLU A 34 12.99 -7.04 7.32
N ASP A 35 13.83 -6.80 6.29
CA ASP A 35 14.11 -7.77 5.23
C ASP A 35 12.83 -8.30 4.55
N PHE A 36 11.85 -7.39 4.36
CA PHE A 36 10.53 -7.68 3.79
C PHE A 36 10.61 -8.34 2.41
N ILE A 37 11.57 -7.95 1.59
CA ILE A 37 11.95 -8.63 0.35
C ILE A 37 13.43 -8.96 0.37
N ASP A 38 13.79 -10.07 -0.27
CA ASP A 38 15.18 -10.49 -0.39
C ASP A 38 15.99 -9.56 -1.30
N PRO A 39 17.33 -9.50 -1.15
CA PRO A 39 18.17 -8.62 -1.93
C PRO A 39 18.10 -8.85 -3.46
N GLY A 40 17.84 -10.08 -3.90
CA GLY A 40 17.68 -10.40 -5.32
C GLY A 40 16.40 -9.79 -5.91
N THR A 41 15.29 -9.91 -5.20
CA THR A 41 14.00 -9.25 -5.56
C THR A 41 14.16 -7.74 -5.59
N LEU A 42 14.83 -7.13 -4.60
CA LEU A 42 15.07 -5.68 -4.58
C LEU A 42 15.94 -5.24 -5.76
N ALA A 43 17.01 -5.96 -6.05
CA ALA A 43 17.90 -5.66 -7.18
C ALA A 43 17.16 -5.77 -8.52
N GLY A 44 16.35 -6.82 -8.72
CA GLY A 44 15.54 -6.99 -9.93
C GLY A 44 14.51 -5.86 -10.12
N LEU A 45 13.79 -5.50 -9.05
CA LEU A 45 12.89 -4.33 -9.08
C LEU A 45 13.65 -3.06 -9.48
N TRP A 46 14.82 -2.81 -8.89
CA TRP A 46 15.61 -1.63 -9.18
C TRP A 46 16.12 -1.62 -10.62
N GLU A 47 16.60 -2.74 -11.14
CA GLU A 47 17.06 -2.87 -12.53
C GLU A 47 15.94 -2.54 -13.52
N ASP A 48 14.75 -3.11 -13.30
CA ASP A 48 13.58 -2.91 -14.17
C ASP A 48 13.06 -1.47 -14.14
N LEU A 49 13.12 -0.79 -12.98
CA LEU A 49 12.42 0.49 -12.76
C LEU A 49 13.34 1.72 -12.91
N ARG A 50 14.65 1.56 -12.67
CA ARG A 50 15.60 2.68 -12.58
C ARG A 50 15.58 3.59 -13.80
N ALA A 51 15.69 3.04 -15.00
CA ALA A 51 15.73 3.83 -16.21
C ALA A 51 14.45 4.63 -16.48
N ASP A 52 13.28 4.06 -16.13
CA ASP A 52 11.99 4.76 -16.24
C ASP A 52 11.86 5.86 -15.17
N LEU A 53 12.32 5.58 -13.96
CA LEU A 53 12.29 6.56 -12.87
C LEU A 53 13.21 7.76 -13.17
N GLU A 54 14.39 7.53 -13.73
CA GLU A 54 15.32 8.59 -14.14
C GLU A 54 14.74 9.48 -15.24
N ARG A 55 13.92 8.92 -16.15
CA ARG A 55 13.21 9.67 -17.20
C ARG A 55 11.94 10.37 -16.72
N THR A 56 11.43 9.98 -15.53
CA THR A 56 10.24 10.60 -14.94
C THR A 56 10.55 12.04 -14.53
N ALA A 57 9.74 12.98 -15.00
CA ALA A 57 9.87 14.38 -14.61
C ALA A 57 9.59 14.58 -13.12
N ASP A 58 10.22 15.56 -12.54
CA ASP A 58 9.88 16.02 -11.19
C ASP A 58 8.45 16.62 -11.17
N GLY A 59 7.76 16.50 -10.05
CA GLY A 59 6.44 17.05 -9.86
C GLY A 59 6.39 18.59 -9.96
N ASP A 60 5.23 19.11 -10.29
CA ASP A 60 4.97 20.54 -10.47
C ASP A 60 4.42 21.25 -9.21
N GLY A 61 4.40 20.54 -8.09
CA GLY A 61 3.88 21.05 -6.81
C GLY A 61 2.36 20.99 -6.64
N ARG A 62 1.62 20.49 -7.63
CA ARG A 62 0.15 20.37 -7.56
C ARG A 62 -0.28 19.06 -6.88
N LEU A 63 -0.18 17.93 -7.60
CA LEU A 63 -0.48 16.60 -7.09
C LEU A 63 0.78 15.89 -6.60
N VAL A 64 1.89 16.15 -7.24
CA VAL A 64 3.21 15.62 -6.89
C VAL A 64 4.08 16.78 -6.43
N GLY A 65 4.69 16.66 -5.26
CA GLY A 65 5.58 17.69 -4.71
C GLY A 65 6.72 18.04 -5.66
N GLU A 66 7.14 19.29 -5.67
CA GLU A 66 8.33 19.72 -6.42
C GLU A 66 9.53 18.85 -6.05
N LYS A 67 10.39 18.53 -7.02
CA LYS A 67 11.56 17.65 -6.84
C LYS A 67 11.20 16.24 -6.33
N THR A 68 9.95 15.80 -6.54
CA THR A 68 9.51 14.44 -6.26
C THR A 68 9.16 13.76 -7.59
N ARG A 69 9.70 12.57 -7.82
CA ARG A 69 9.35 11.74 -8.98
C ARG A 69 8.42 10.63 -8.54
N ILE A 70 7.34 10.42 -9.27
CA ILE A 70 6.42 9.30 -9.06
C ILE A 70 6.31 8.51 -10.36
N LEU A 71 6.80 7.27 -10.33
CA LEU A 71 6.66 6.32 -11.43
C LEU A 71 5.54 5.33 -11.09
N PRO A 72 4.36 5.41 -11.72
CA PRO A 72 3.25 4.46 -11.48
C PRO A 72 3.45 3.14 -12.23
N GLY A 73 2.61 2.15 -11.94
CA GLY A 73 2.52 0.91 -12.72
C GLY A 73 3.69 -0.03 -12.52
N LEU A 74 4.13 -0.26 -11.29
CA LEU A 74 5.28 -1.13 -11.01
C LEU A 74 5.01 -2.56 -11.46
N VAL A 75 3.78 -3.06 -11.28
CA VAL A 75 3.42 -4.42 -11.69
C VAL A 75 3.58 -4.61 -13.20
N ARG A 76 3.20 -3.64 -14.01
CA ARG A 76 3.40 -3.70 -15.45
C ARG A 76 4.88 -3.70 -15.86
N ARG A 77 5.73 -3.07 -15.06
CA ARG A 77 7.14 -2.78 -15.40
C ARG A 77 8.09 -3.84 -14.90
N SER A 78 7.74 -4.55 -13.84
CA SER A 78 8.62 -5.54 -13.21
C SER A 78 7.85 -6.78 -12.76
N ALA A 79 8.25 -7.93 -13.27
CA ALA A 79 7.73 -9.21 -12.81
C ALA A 79 8.08 -9.51 -11.34
N HIS A 80 9.10 -8.88 -10.78
CA HIS A 80 9.46 -8.98 -9.37
C HIS A 80 8.38 -8.42 -8.43
N SER A 81 7.46 -7.57 -8.94
CA SER A 81 6.27 -7.12 -8.20
C SER A 81 5.35 -8.27 -7.75
N VAL A 82 5.39 -9.41 -8.44
CA VAL A 82 4.66 -10.64 -8.04
C VAL A 82 5.08 -11.09 -6.63
N THR A 83 6.37 -11.06 -6.33
CA THR A 83 6.89 -11.41 -4.99
C THR A 83 6.36 -10.45 -3.93
N VAL A 84 6.30 -9.16 -4.23
CA VAL A 84 5.76 -8.15 -3.31
C VAL A 84 4.28 -8.39 -3.04
N LEU A 85 3.46 -8.60 -4.08
CA LEU A 85 2.01 -8.83 -3.93
C LEU A 85 1.68 -10.11 -3.16
N ARG A 86 2.58 -11.09 -3.19
CA ARG A 86 2.42 -12.39 -2.51
C ARG A 86 3.13 -12.45 -1.15
N GLN A 87 3.76 -11.35 -0.71
CA GLN A 87 4.49 -11.31 0.54
C GLN A 87 3.54 -11.58 1.72
N PRO A 88 3.87 -12.57 2.60
CA PRO A 88 2.92 -13.08 3.60
C PRO A 88 2.38 -12.02 4.56
N HIS A 89 3.22 -11.10 5.06
CA HIS A 89 2.77 -10.05 5.98
C HIS A 89 1.83 -9.05 5.29
N PHE A 90 2.14 -8.67 4.04
CA PHE A 90 1.30 -7.74 3.29
C PHE A 90 -0.06 -8.35 2.95
N LEU A 91 -0.04 -9.55 2.36
CA LEU A 91 -1.26 -10.24 1.97
C LEU A 91 -2.08 -10.69 3.19
N GLY A 92 -1.39 -11.13 4.26
CA GLY A 92 -2.02 -11.52 5.51
C GLY A 92 -2.70 -10.36 6.21
N ALA A 93 -2.03 -9.21 6.33
CA ALA A 93 -2.63 -8.00 6.88
C ALA A 93 -3.83 -7.52 6.04
N ALA A 94 -3.69 -7.49 4.71
CA ALA A 94 -4.79 -7.11 3.84
C ALA A 94 -6.01 -8.03 4.03
N ARG A 95 -5.82 -9.33 4.11
CA ARG A 95 -6.90 -10.29 4.40
C ARG A 95 -7.53 -10.05 5.77
N HIS A 96 -6.73 -9.83 6.80
CA HIS A 96 -7.20 -9.60 8.16
C HIS A 96 -8.09 -8.35 8.26
N TYR A 97 -7.64 -7.23 7.67
CA TYR A 97 -8.33 -5.95 7.83
C TYR A 97 -9.45 -5.74 6.81
N LEU A 98 -9.29 -6.22 5.57
CA LEU A 98 -10.20 -5.91 4.46
C LEU A 98 -11.22 -7.02 4.19
N GLN A 99 -10.90 -8.30 4.45
CA GLN A 99 -11.82 -9.42 4.21
C GLN A 99 -12.70 -9.74 5.43
N ARG A 100 -13.15 -8.70 6.15
CA ARG A 100 -14.10 -8.86 7.27
C ARG A 100 -15.48 -9.16 6.73
N PRO A 101 -16.14 -10.23 7.22
CA PRO A 101 -17.49 -10.58 6.77
C PRO A 101 -18.51 -9.47 7.01
N VAL A 102 -19.32 -9.18 6.01
CA VAL A 102 -20.42 -8.23 6.06
C VAL A 102 -21.75 -8.97 5.90
N ARG A 103 -22.71 -8.72 6.77
CA ARG A 103 -24.04 -9.35 6.70
C ARG A 103 -25.06 -8.39 6.13
N ALA A 104 -25.72 -8.80 5.05
CA ALA A 104 -26.78 -8.04 4.40
C ALA A 104 -28.05 -8.89 4.22
N TRP A 105 -29.20 -8.23 4.13
CA TRP A 105 -30.48 -8.88 3.82
C TRP A 105 -30.67 -8.94 2.30
N LEU A 106 -30.96 -10.15 1.79
CA LEU A 106 -31.44 -10.37 0.44
C LEU A 106 -32.83 -11.03 0.54
N GLY A 107 -33.86 -10.26 0.32
CA GLY A 107 -35.22 -10.68 0.67
C GLY A 107 -35.34 -10.95 2.17
N GLU A 108 -35.81 -12.13 2.54
CA GLU A 108 -36.01 -12.57 3.94
C GLU A 108 -34.77 -13.29 4.52
N GLN A 109 -33.70 -13.45 3.76
CA GLN A 109 -32.49 -14.17 4.18
C GLN A 109 -31.37 -13.20 4.51
N ARG A 110 -30.71 -13.40 5.66
CA ARG A 110 -29.51 -12.69 6.06
C ARG A 110 -28.29 -13.46 5.62
N ILE A 111 -27.59 -12.93 4.61
CA ILE A 111 -26.44 -13.58 3.98
C ILE A 111 -25.16 -12.89 4.42
N GLU A 112 -24.13 -13.67 4.63
CA GLU A 112 -22.78 -13.18 4.92
C GLU A 112 -21.95 -13.15 3.64
N PHE A 113 -21.31 -12.00 3.36
CA PHE A 113 -20.41 -11.78 2.25
C PHE A 113 -19.04 -11.46 2.78
N VAL A 114 -18.01 -12.09 2.21
CA VAL A 114 -16.62 -11.74 2.47
C VAL A 114 -16.11 -10.93 1.28
N PRO A 115 -15.70 -9.65 1.46
CA PRO A 115 -15.16 -8.87 0.36
C PRO A 115 -13.87 -9.51 -0.19
N THR A 116 -13.62 -9.34 -1.49
CA THR A 116 -12.31 -9.61 -2.08
C THR A 116 -11.38 -8.41 -1.89
N ILE A 117 -10.10 -8.59 -2.18
CA ILE A 117 -9.07 -7.55 -2.16
C ILE A 117 -8.47 -7.39 -3.54
N GLN A 118 -8.03 -6.20 -3.87
CA GLN A 118 -7.41 -5.88 -5.16
C GLN A 118 -6.25 -4.90 -5.00
N LEU A 119 -5.36 -4.87 -5.99
CA LEU A 119 -4.32 -3.84 -6.08
C LEU A 119 -4.96 -2.49 -6.41
N GLY A 120 -4.87 -1.54 -5.48
CA GLY A 120 -5.34 -0.17 -5.68
C GLY A 120 -4.35 0.67 -6.49
N ILE A 121 -3.08 0.62 -6.12
CA ILE A 121 -2.00 1.34 -6.79
C ILE A 121 -0.64 0.69 -6.53
N SER A 122 0.29 0.87 -7.48
CA SER A 122 1.71 0.58 -7.30
C SER A 122 2.57 1.68 -7.90
N ARG A 123 3.53 2.24 -7.13
CA ARG A 123 4.35 3.37 -7.56
C ARG A 123 5.72 3.41 -6.89
N ALA A 124 6.76 3.82 -7.65
CA ALA A 124 8.02 4.25 -7.08
C ALA A 124 7.95 5.74 -6.77
N ILE A 125 8.39 6.13 -5.59
CA ILE A 125 8.42 7.51 -5.11
C ILE A 125 9.85 7.85 -4.76
N GLN A 126 10.43 8.82 -5.50
CA GLN A 126 11.77 9.31 -5.24
C GLN A 126 11.71 10.78 -4.85
N ILE A 127 12.17 11.09 -3.64
CA ILE A 127 12.30 12.47 -3.16
C ILE A 127 13.74 12.92 -3.25
N GLN A 128 13.96 14.06 -3.92
CA GLN A 128 15.28 14.65 -4.12
C GLN A 128 15.75 15.43 -2.89
N PRO A 129 17.07 15.74 -2.78
CA PRO A 129 17.57 16.65 -1.77
C PRO A 129 16.85 18.00 -1.75
N GLY A 130 16.50 18.48 -0.55
CA GLY A 130 15.81 19.74 -0.35
C GLY A 130 14.29 19.66 -0.50
N VAL A 131 13.68 18.47 -0.69
CA VAL A 131 12.22 18.32 -0.64
C VAL A 131 11.75 18.59 0.79
N PRO A 132 10.76 19.50 1.00
CA PRO A 132 10.21 19.78 2.31
C PRO A 132 9.38 18.61 2.83
N VAL A 133 9.00 18.68 4.09
CA VAL A 133 8.09 17.72 4.71
C VAL A 133 6.74 17.71 4.00
N GLN A 134 6.21 16.52 3.75
CA GLN A 134 4.85 16.34 3.23
C GLN A 134 3.84 16.49 4.37
N GLY A 135 2.72 17.17 4.10
CA GLY A 135 1.60 17.24 5.04
C GLY A 135 1.07 15.87 5.40
N LEU A 136 0.76 15.69 6.68
CA LEU A 136 0.21 14.44 7.19
C LEU A 136 -1.21 14.21 6.64
N HIS A 137 -1.46 13.01 6.13
CA HIS A 137 -2.72 12.63 5.47
C HIS A 137 -3.05 11.15 5.73
N ARG A 138 -4.27 10.79 5.42
CA ARG A 138 -4.77 9.40 5.35
C ARG A 138 -4.91 9.00 3.89
N ASP A 139 -4.48 7.81 3.52
CA ASP A 139 -4.56 7.35 2.13
C ASP A 139 -5.96 6.86 1.73
N ASP A 140 -6.76 6.39 2.69
CA ASP A 140 -8.15 6.00 2.46
C ASP A 140 -9.09 7.20 2.20
N THR A 141 -8.58 8.42 2.28
CA THR A 141 -9.24 9.62 1.74
C THR A 141 -9.58 9.44 0.25
N ALA A 142 -8.78 8.65 -0.51
CA ALA A 142 -9.11 8.29 -1.89
C ALA A 142 -10.45 7.55 -2.02
N HIS A 143 -10.91 6.90 -0.95
CA HIS A 143 -12.18 6.17 -0.89
C HIS A 143 -13.32 6.95 -0.22
N LEU A 144 -13.08 8.23 0.16
CA LEU A 144 -14.05 9.11 0.83
C LEU A 144 -14.68 8.45 2.07
N ARG A 145 -13.83 7.84 2.90
CA ARG A 145 -14.26 7.16 4.14
C ARG A 145 -14.40 8.15 5.29
N THR A 146 -15.31 7.85 6.22
CA THR A 146 -15.44 8.54 7.50
C THR A 146 -14.78 7.71 8.61
N HIS A 147 -14.23 8.36 9.62
CA HIS A 147 -13.53 7.71 10.73
C HIS A 147 -14.19 8.01 12.08
N PRO A 148 -14.15 7.04 13.01
CA PRO A 148 -13.67 5.67 12.82
C PRO A 148 -14.60 4.83 11.93
N GLY A 149 -14.04 3.89 11.18
CA GLY A 149 -14.79 3.02 10.28
C GLY A 149 -14.00 1.76 9.90
N PRO A 150 -14.61 0.84 9.15
CA PRO A 150 -13.89 -0.31 8.62
C PRO A 150 -12.76 0.13 7.70
N GLU A 151 -11.62 -0.56 7.77
CA GLU A 151 -10.50 -0.31 6.87
C GLU A 151 -10.86 -0.58 5.41
N SER A 152 -10.33 0.23 4.52
CA SER A 152 -10.53 0.11 3.08
C SER A 152 -9.24 -0.11 2.30
N ARG A 153 -8.08 0.08 2.96
CA ARG A 153 -6.75 0.02 2.37
C ARG A 153 -5.71 -0.48 3.36
N VAL A 154 -4.82 -1.35 2.89
CA VAL A 154 -3.56 -1.71 3.57
C VAL A 154 -2.42 -1.44 2.61
N GLN A 155 -1.34 -0.83 3.09
CA GLN A 155 -0.23 -0.42 2.25
C GLN A 155 1.11 -0.90 2.76
N VAL A 156 2.07 -0.99 1.83
CA VAL A 156 3.49 -1.12 2.14
C VAL A 156 4.30 -0.07 1.39
N MET A 157 5.34 0.44 2.06
CA MET A 157 6.41 1.24 1.47
C MET A 157 7.72 0.50 1.66
N ILE A 158 8.24 -0.11 0.61
CA ILE A 158 9.51 -0.81 0.63
C ILE A 158 10.63 0.22 0.45
N ALA A 159 11.62 0.19 1.31
CA ALA A 159 12.83 1.01 1.19
C ALA A 159 13.69 0.48 0.04
N ALA A 160 13.68 1.13 -1.11
CA ALA A 160 14.61 0.82 -2.20
C ALA A 160 16.00 1.40 -1.96
N SER A 161 16.09 2.47 -1.17
CA SER A 161 17.31 2.96 -0.52
C SER A 161 17.06 3.00 0.99
N GLU A 162 18.09 3.11 1.81
CA GLU A 162 17.91 3.29 3.25
C GLU A 162 17.00 4.50 3.56
N PHE A 163 16.10 4.35 4.54
CA PHE A 163 15.24 5.42 5.06
C PHE A 163 15.74 5.87 6.43
N THR A 164 16.05 7.15 6.55
CA THR A 164 16.46 7.81 7.80
C THR A 164 15.65 9.08 8.02
N ALA A 165 15.57 9.55 9.24
CA ALA A 165 14.94 10.84 9.53
C ALA A 165 15.54 11.98 8.69
N ARG A 166 16.86 11.92 8.41
CA ARG A 166 17.58 12.94 7.63
C ARG A 166 17.20 12.92 6.14
N ASN A 167 16.96 11.74 5.54
CA ASN A 167 16.67 11.65 4.10
C ASN A 167 15.19 11.57 3.77
N GLY A 168 14.32 11.85 4.75
CA GLY A 168 12.89 11.93 4.53
C GLY A 168 12.16 10.59 4.64
N ALA A 169 12.56 9.73 5.59
CA ALA A 169 11.78 8.55 5.94
C ALA A 169 10.30 8.90 6.11
N THR A 170 9.41 7.99 5.74
CA THR A 170 7.98 8.12 5.98
C THR A 170 7.74 8.32 7.47
N ARG A 171 6.94 9.31 7.84
CA ARG A 171 6.55 9.59 9.22
C ARG A 171 5.13 9.12 9.44
N VAL A 172 4.86 8.57 10.59
CA VAL A 172 3.57 7.99 10.98
C VAL A 172 3.16 8.55 12.34
N ILE A 173 1.89 8.84 12.53
CA ILE A 173 1.34 9.12 13.87
C ILE A 173 0.81 7.82 14.45
N PRO A 174 1.50 7.20 15.42
CA PRO A 174 1.06 5.94 16.01
C PRO A 174 -0.32 6.05 16.67
N GLY A 175 -1.19 5.08 16.41
CA GLY A 175 -2.55 5.02 16.96
C GLY A 175 -3.58 5.93 16.28
N SER A 176 -3.18 6.73 15.28
CA SER A 176 -4.06 7.67 14.59
C SER A 176 -5.14 7.00 13.72
N HIS A 177 -4.99 5.73 13.37
CA HIS A 177 -6.00 4.94 12.69
C HIS A 177 -7.31 4.78 13.49
N ARG A 178 -7.26 5.01 14.82
CA ARG A 178 -8.44 4.96 15.72
C ARG A 178 -9.10 6.32 15.94
N TRP A 179 -8.54 7.40 15.37
CA TRP A 179 -9.10 8.74 15.56
C TRP A 179 -10.33 8.95 14.69
N ASP A 180 -11.24 9.78 15.21
CA ASP A 180 -12.36 10.31 14.42
C ASP A 180 -11.91 11.43 13.45
N ASP A 181 -12.84 11.96 12.68
CA ASP A 181 -12.56 13.02 11.70
C ASP A 181 -12.49 14.41 12.33
N GLU A 182 -12.80 14.55 13.64
CA GLU A 182 -12.71 15.83 14.36
C GLU A 182 -11.27 16.12 14.81
N ARG A 183 -10.44 15.07 14.99
CA ARG A 183 -9.06 15.21 15.40
C ARG A 183 -8.11 15.27 14.19
N GLY A 184 -7.60 16.47 13.88
CA GLY A 184 -6.55 16.65 12.89
C GLY A 184 -5.16 16.23 13.39
N PRO A 185 -4.23 15.84 12.46
CA PRO A 185 -2.86 15.46 12.80
C PRO A 185 -2.01 16.68 13.16
N ARG A 186 -1.01 16.48 14.04
CA ARG A 186 0.00 17.48 14.38
C ARG A 186 1.39 16.95 14.06
N GLU A 187 2.24 17.79 13.48
CA GLU A 187 3.60 17.43 13.06
C GLU A 187 4.45 16.81 14.17
N GLY A 188 4.34 17.31 15.39
CA GLY A 188 5.09 16.82 16.56
C GLY A 188 4.65 15.45 17.08
N GLU A 189 3.57 14.86 16.55
CA GLU A 189 3.08 13.53 16.94
C GLU A 189 3.61 12.44 16.00
N ALA A 190 4.21 12.83 14.87
CA ALA A 190 4.67 11.88 13.87
C ALA A 190 6.09 11.40 14.14
N VAL A 191 6.31 10.10 14.08
CA VAL A 191 7.61 9.45 14.25
C VAL A 191 8.13 8.91 12.91
N PRO A 192 9.45 9.00 12.61
CA PRO A 192 10.02 8.49 11.38
C PRO A 192 10.09 6.96 11.40
N ALA A 193 9.72 6.33 10.28
CA ALA A 193 9.94 4.91 10.02
C ALA A 193 11.33 4.72 9.40
N GLU A 194 12.36 4.68 10.25
CA GLU A 194 13.73 4.44 9.80
C GLU A 194 13.93 2.94 9.53
N MET A 195 14.47 2.60 8.36
CA MET A 195 14.62 1.20 7.96
C MET A 195 15.67 1.02 6.88
N ARG A 196 16.32 -0.14 6.88
CA ARG A 196 17.31 -0.52 5.86
C ARG A 196 16.63 -0.81 4.52
N ALA A 197 17.39 -0.73 3.43
CA ALA A 197 16.94 -1.17 2.12
C ALA A 197 16.45 -2.64 2.17
N GLY A 198 15.35 -2.93 1.48
CA GLY A 198 14.68 -4.24 1.50
C GLY A 198 13.65 -4.41 2.62
N SER A 199 13.66 -3.56 3.64
CA SER A 199 12.62 -3.51 4.67
C SER A 199 11.39 -2.74 4.18
N ALA A 200 10.24 -2.91 4.82
CA ALA A 200 9.02 -2.19 4.49
C ALA A 200 8.30 -1.65 5.72
N LEU A 201 7.77 -0.45 5.60
CA LEU A 201 6.69 0.02 6.47
C LEU A 201 5.37 -0.52 5.93
N LEU A 202 4.60 -1.20 6.77
CA LEU A 202 3.23 -1.64 6.52
C LEU A 202 2.29 -0.82 7.40
N TRP A 203 1.20 -0.26 6.82
CA TRP A 203 0.25 0.56 7.58
C TRP A 203 -1.18 0.49 7.01
N LEU A 204 -2.16 0.91 7.83
CA LEU A 204 -3.57 1.02 7.46
C LEU A 204 -3.84 2.34 6.73
N GLY A 205 -4.75 2.32 5.78
CA GLY A 205 -5.15 3.52 5.02
C GLY A 205 -5.63 4.67 5.90
N SER A 206 -6.22 4.36 7.05
CA SER A 206 -6.71 5.30 8.06
C SER A 206 -5.61 5.92 8.94
N THR A 207 -4.36 5.45 8.84
CA THR A 207 -3.24 5.96 9.64
C THR A 207 -2.68 7.25 9.05
N TYR A 208 -2.61 8.32 9.86
CA TYR A 208 -1.96 9.56 9.44
C TYR A 208 -0.46 9.36 9.23
N HIS A 209 0.00 9.72 8.05
CA HIS A 209 1.40 9.60 7.66
C HIS A 209 1.79 10.66 6.62
N GLY A 210 3.09 10.74 6.30
CA GLY A 210 3.62 11.62 5.25
C GLY A 210 5.13 11.47 5.13
N ALA A 211 5.71 11.89 4.01
CA ALA A 211 7.16 11.88 3.84
C ALA A 211 7.82 12.93 4.75
N GLY A 212 8.96 12.58 5.34
CA GLY A 212 9.85 13.54 6.01
C GLY A 212 10.56 14.44 4.98
N ALA A 213 11.16 15.55 5.46
CA ALA A 213 12.00 16.37 4.61
C ALA A 213 13.30 15.63 4.24
N ASN A 214 13.73 15.74 2.98
CA ASN A 214 15.02 15.22 2.58
C ASN A 214 16.10 16.27 2.73
N ASN A 215 16.77 16.24 3.87
CA ASN A 215 17.90 17.11 4.22
C ASN A 215 19.27 16.43 3.99
N SER A 216 19.30 15.34 3.22
CA SER A 216 20.51 14.62 2.82
C SER A 216 21.01 15.09 1.47
N ASP A 217 22.17 14.57 1.06
CA ASP A 217 22.83 14.94 -0.19
C ASP A 217 22.41 14.05 -1.37
N GLY A 218 21.56 13.04 -1.12
CA GLY A 218 21.12 12.07 -2.13
C GLY A 218 19.61 11.86 -2.16
N PRO A 219 19.07 11.28 -3.23
CA PRO A 219 17.66 10.96 -3.32
C PRO A 219 17.29 9.78 -2.40
N ARG A 220 16.05 9.79 -1.89
CA ARG A 220 15.46 8.65 -1.19
C ARG A 220 14.37 8.03 -2.06
N THR A 221 14.46 6.73 -2.31
CA THR A 221 13.52 6.00 -3.15
C THR A 221 12.78 4.93 -2.36
N GLY A 222 11.45 4.94 -2.47
CA GLY A 222 10.56 3.92 -1.93
C GLY A 222 9.65 3.33 -3.01
N LEU A 223 9.27 2.06 -2.84
CA LEU A 223 8.32 1.36 -3.71
C LEU A 223 7.05 1.10 -2.90
N SER A 224 5.95 1.74 -3.31
CA SER A 224 4.66 1.67 -2.62
C SER A 224 3.71 0.74 -3.36
N TYR A 225 3.02 -0.12 -2.59
CA TYR A 225 1.92 -0.96 -3.06
C TYR A 225 0.77 -0.85 -2.07
N ALA A 226 -0.46 -0.72 -2.58
CA ALA A 226 -1.66 -0.69 -1.78
C ALA A 226 -2.64 -1.77 -2.22
N LEU A 227 -3.16 -2.53 -1.25
CA LEU A 227 -4.29 -3.43 -1.45
C LEU A 227 -5.55 -2.79 -0.87
N ASP A 228 -6.60 -2.78 -1.68
CA ASP A 228 -7.89 -2.16 -1.38
C ASP A 228 -9.02 -3.21 -1.37
N LEU A 229 -10.16 -2.85 -0.79
CA LEU A 229 -11.40 -3.62 -0.93
C LEU A 229 -11.77 -3.78 -2.42
N GLY A 230 -12.14 -4.99 -2.83
CA GLY A 230 -12.45 -5.33 -4.23
C GLY A 230 -13.69 -4.65 -4.82
N ASN A 231 -14.55 -4.06 -3.98
CA ASN A 231 -15.73 -3.30 -4.41
C ASN A 231 -15.46 -1.80 -4.60
N LEU A 232 -14.23 -1.34 -4.37
CA LEU A 232 -13.85 0.06 -4.56
C LEU A 232 -13.21 0.25 -5.96
N ARG A 233 -13.22 1.49 -6.43
CA ARG A 233 -12.46 1.82 -7.64
C ARG A 233 -10.98 1.88 -7.32
N GLN A 234 -10.17 1.18 -8.12
CA GLN A 234 -8.71 1.26 -8.03
C GLN A 234 -8.23 2.69 -8.26
N GLU A 235 -7.27 3.16 -7.46
CA GLU A 235 -6.63 4.48 -7.64
C GLU A 235 -5.84 4.52 -8.96
N GLU A 236 -5.13 3.45 -9.30
CA GLU A 236 -4.57 3.20 -10.63
C GLU A 236 -5.41 2.13 -11.34
N ASN A 237 -6.01 2.47 -12.47
CA ASN A 237 -6.84 1.53 -13.22
C ASN A 237 -5.97 0.42 -13.84
N GLN A 238 -5.90 -0.73 -13.17
CA GLN A 238 -5.05 -1.85 -13.58
C GLN A 238 -5.46 -2.44 -14.94
N TYR A 239 -6.75 -2.41 -15.29
CA TYR A 239 -7.25 -2.89 -16.58
C TYR A 239 -6.75 -2.06 -17.77
N LEU A 240 -6.49 -0.76 -17.55
CA LEU A 240 -5.92 0.14 -18.56
C LEU A 240 -4.39 0.17 -18.51
N SER A 241 -3.83 0.03 -17.29
CA SER A 241 -2.38 0.14 -17.07
C SER A 241 -1.62 -1.09 -17.54
N ILE A 242 -2.22 -2.29 -17.43
CA ILE A 242 -1.53 -3.56 -17.72
C ILE A 242 -2.18 -4.24 -18.94
N PRO A 243 -1.44 -4.43 -20.05
CA PRO A 243 -1.94 -5.17 -21.21
C PRO A 243 -2.36 -6.60 -20.84
N LEU A 244 -3.43 -7.11 -21.47
CA LEU A 244 -4.00 -8.42 -21.16
C LEU A 244 -3.01 -9.58 -21.35
N ASP A 245 -2.12 -9.49 -22.33
CA ASP A 245 -1.06 -10.47 -22.57
C ASP A 245 -0.07 -10.53 -21.41
N VAL A 246 0.26 -9.38 -20.82
CA VAL A 246 1.08 -9.31 -19.62
C VAL A 246 0.35 -9.92 -18.42
N VAL A 247 -0.93 -9.57 -18.22
CA VAL A 247 -1.76 -10.15 -17.14
C VAL A 247 -1.83 -11.68 -17.26
N ARG A 248 -2.03 -12.22 -18.47
CA ARG A 248 -2.05 -13.67 -18.69
C ARG A 248 -0.76 -14.39 -18.32
N GLY A 249 0.37 -13.67 -18.31
CA GLY A 249 1.66 -14.21 -17.88
C GLY A 249 1.83 -14.32 -16.37
N TYR A 250 0.96 -13.68 -15.57
CA TYR A 250 1.02 -13.74 -14.12
C TYR A 250 0.33 -14.98 -13.54
N PRO A 251 0.71 -15.42 -12.33
CA PRO A 251 -0.04 -16.45 -11.60
C PRO A 251 -1.50 -16.02 -11.35
N GLU A 252 -2.42 -16.98 -11.29
CA GLU A 252 -3.85 -16.73 -11.15
C GLU A 252 -4.21 -15.88 -9.92
N ASP A 253 -3.57 -16.11 -8.79
CA ASP A 253 -3.76 -15.33 -7.56
C ASP A 253 -3.37 -13.86 -7.74
N VAL A 254 -2.33 -13.58 -8.54
CA VAL A 254 -1.96 -12.20 -8.90
C VAL A 254 -2.93 -11.60 -9.89
N GLN A 255 -3.38 -12.36 -10.89
CA GLN A 255 -4.42 -11.91 -11.83
C GLN A 255 -5.68 -11.47 -11.06
N ARG A 256 -6.10 -12.24 -10.06
CA ARG A 256 -7.22 -11.89 -9.18
C ARG A 256 -6.97 -10.60 -8.40
N LEU A 257 -5.78 -10.43 -7.83
CA LEU A 257 -5.40 -9.18 -7.15
C LEU A 257 -5.36 -7.97 -8.08
N LEU A 258 -5.16 -8.14 -9.38
CA LEU A 258 -5.23 -7.06 -10.36
C LEU A 258 -6.68 -6.62 -10.68
N GLY A 259 -7.68 -7.26 -10.04
CA GLY A 259 -9.09 -6.95 -10.17
C GLY A 259 -9.88 -7.97 -10.99
N TYR A 260 -9.23 -9.05 -11.51
CA TYR A 260 -9.92 -10.12 -12.24
C TYR A 260 -10.56 -11.13 -11.27
N GLU A 261 -11.15 -10.62 -10.18
CA GLU A 261 -11.94 -11.37 -9.22
C GLU A 261 -13.20 -10.59 -8.85
N PRO A 262 -14.41 -11.18 -9.00
CA PRO A 262 -15.61 -10.50 -8.55
C PRO A 262 -15.61 -10.31 -7.03
N CYS A 263 -16.04 -9.14 -6.58
CA CYS A 263 -16.29 -8.90 -5.17
C CYS A 263 -17.78 -9.12 -4.87
N PRO A 264 -18.12 -10.00 -3.93
CA PRO A 264 -19.51 -10.21 -3.54
C PRO A 264 -20.21 -8.91 -3.06
N PRO A 265 -21.53 -8.74 -3.33
CA PRO A 265 -22.38 -9.71 -4.04
C PRO A 265 -22.27 -9.66 -5.56
N MET A 266 -21.88 -8.54 -6.20
CA MET A 266 -21.96 -8.41 -7.68
C MET A 266 -21.00 -7.35 -8.27
N CYS A 267 -19.94 -6.94 -7.58
CA CYS A 267 -19.00 -5.98 -8.15
C CYS A 267 -17.93 -6.68 -9.01
N GLY A 268 -17.57 -6.06 -10.16
CA GLY A 268 -16.45 -6.52 -10.99
C GLY A 268 -16.74 -7.73 -11.88
N LEU A 269 -18.01 -8.07 -12.14
CA LEU A 269 -18.39 -9.13 -13.05
C LEU A 269 -18.03 -8.78 -14.51
N TYR A 270 -17.68 -9.80 -15.29
CA TYR A 270 -17.56 -9.75 -16.73
C TYR A 270 -18.63 -10.66 -17.35
N GLU A 271 -19.52 -10.12 -18.21
CA GLU A 271 -20.66 -10.86 -18.78
C GLU A 271 -21.52 -11.58 -17.72
N LEU A 272 -21.68 -10.97 -16.54
CA LEU A 272 -22.34 -11.52 -15.34
C LEU A 272 -21.66 -12.76 -14.74
N ASP A 273 -20.39 -12.99 -15.04
CA ASP A 273 -19.61 -14.14 -14.60
C ASP A 273 -18.20 -13.70 -14.11
N ASP A 274 -17.35 -14.67 -13.78
CA ASP A 274 -15.96 -14.47 -13.32
C ASP A 274 -15.10 -13.85 -14.44
N PRO A 275 -14.49 -12.67 -14.25
CA PRO A 275 -13.59 -12.04 -15.22
C PRO A 275 -12.42 -12.92 -15.69
N MET A 276 -12.06 -13.96 -14.93
CA MET A 276 -11.04 -14.93 -15.33
C MET A 276 -11.38 -15.65 -16.64
N LEU A 277 -12.66 -15.69 -17.06
CA LEU A 277 -13.08 -16.24 -18.35
C LEU A 277 -12.42 -15.50 -19.51
N LEU A 278 -12.31 -14.17 -19.42
CA LEU A 278 -11.62 -13.34 -20.42
C LEU A 278 -10.13 -13.73 -20.54
N LEU A 279 -9.47 -13.96 -19.41
CA LEU A 279 -8.04 -14.33 -19.40
C LEU A 279 -7.81 -15.74 -19.95
N ARG A 280 -8.76 -16.65 -19.75
CA ARG A 280 -8.72 -18.05 -20.23
C ARG A 280 -9.15 -18.21 -21.68
N GLY A 281 -9.53 -17.12 -22.38
CA GLY A 281 -10.00 -17.16 -23.78
C GLY A 281 -11.32 -17.89 -23.96
N LYS A 282 -12.19 -17.87 -22.94
CA LYS A 282 -13.52 -18.51 -22.94
C LYS A 282 -14.66 -17.49 -23.02
N ALA A 283 -14.33 -16.24 -23.39
CA ALA A 283 -15.31 -15.18 -23.57
C ALA A 283 -15.82 -15.13 -25.02
#